data_8a8bb5be335888a4fc8ecdc6d773a32d
#
_entry.id   8a8bb5be335888a4fc8ecdc6d773a32d
#
_cell.length_a   1.000
_cell.length_b   1.000
_cell.length_c   1.000
_cell.angle_alpha   90.00
_cell.angle_beta   90.00
_cell.angle_gamma   90.00
#
_symmetry.space_group_name_H-M   'P 1'
#
loop_
_entity.id
_entity.type
_entity.pdbx_description
1 polymer ?
#
loop_
_entity_poly.entity_id
_entity_poly.type
_entity_poly.pdbx_seq_one_letter_code
_entity_poly.pdbx_strand_id
1 'polypeptide(L)'
;MKMAKQPKARATQTKGKSANAKPSPDREQRWDEIIHAAASIFYEKGYEATSLQDIASAVGLLKGSIYYYIDTKEDLLYELVIRAQVVFRDTLVESDELRSSSASQRLREFILRFMQLKEREREWGIVAEREFMRLSEGYLSEVIAGRKEFSAFVEGIVKQGMAEGDFDAGLDLRLATSMVFELMKSSHLYRRPRGQLSLTELADSYSLFAIRGLGNADWTAPSSS
;
A
#
# COMPACT_ATOMS: atom_id res chain seq x y z
N MET A 1 -21.17 4.14 53.17
CA MET A 1 -20.93 4.73 51.85
C MET A 1 -19.46 4.47 51.52
N LYS A 2 -19.18 3.40 50.79
CA LYS A 2 -17.82 2.91 50.49
C LYS A 2 -17.38 3.50 49.15
N MET A 3 -16.32 4.30 49.16
CA MET A 3 -15.69 4.85 47.97
C MET A 3 -14.95 3.73 47.18
N ALA A 4 -15.29 3.56 45.91
CA ALA A 4 -14.66 2.65 45.01
C ALA A 4 -13.29 3.24 44.54
N LYS A 5 -12.21 2.44 44.71
CA LYS A 5 -10.87 2.74 44.23
C LYS A 5 -10.85 2.61 42.69
N GLN A 6 -10.42 3.65 42.00
CA GLN A 6 -10.05 3.65 40.58
C GLN A 6 -8.76 2.81 40.37
N PRO A 7 -8.67 2.00 39.31
CA PRO A 7 -7.42 1.32 38.97
C PRO A 7 -6.43 2.32 38.33
N LYS A 8 -5.22 2.35 38.88
CA LYS A 8 -4.08 3.12 38.36
C LYS A 8 -3.65 2.53 37.00
N ALA A 9 -3.67 3.35 35.96
CA ALA A 9 -3.04 3.07 34.70
C ALA A 9 -1.55 2.83 34.90
N ARG A 10 -1.07 1.66 34.52
CA ARG A 10 0.33 1.24 34.55
C ARG A 10 1.00 1.83 33.32
N ALA A 11 1.63 3.00 33.47
CA ALA A 11 2.51 3.56 32.46
C ALA A 11 3.68 2.61 32.24
N THR A 12 3.71 1.96 31.08
CA THR A 12 4.86 1.19 30.62
C THR A 12 5.94 2.20 30.24
N GLN A 13 6.96 2.32 31.10
CA GLN A 13 8.14 3.11 30.80
C GLN A 13 8.92 2.43 29.66
N THR A 14 8.77 2.92 28.45
CA THR A 14 9.70 2.68 27.36
C THR A 14 11.05 3.29 27.76
N LYS A 15 12.03 2.44 28.01
CA LYS A 15 13.43 2.84 28.18
C LYS A 15 13.86 3.60 26.94
N GLY A 16 14.09 4.91 27.10
CA GLY A 16 14.56 5.79 26.05
C GLY A 16 15.88 5.29 25.46
N LYS A 17 15.83 4.75 24.24
CA LYS A 17 16.96 4.74 23.34
C LYS A 17 17.15 6.17 22.87
N SER A 18 18.34 6.73 23.10
CA SER A 18 18.77 8.08 22.71
C SER A 18 18.36 8.40 21.28
N ALA A 19 17.30 9.20 21.13
CA ALA A 19 16.88 9.75 19.86
C ALA A 19 17.76 10.99 19.59
N ASN A 20 18.88 10.84 18.82
CA ASN A 20 19.48 11.92 18.05
C ASN A 20 20.89 11.61 17.47
N ALA A 21 21.15 10.39 17.02
CA ALA A 21 22.26 10.18 16.08
C ALA A 21 21.68 9.54 14.82
N LYS A 22 21.88 10.16 13.63
CA LYS A 22 21.62 9.47 12.37
C LYS A 22 22.32 8.11 12.42
N PRO A 23 21.62 7.01 12.04
CA PRO A 23 22.26 5.70 11.98
C PRO A 23 23.52 5.78 11.11
N SER A 24 24.54 4.98 11.42
CA SER A 24 25.70 4.88 10.52
C SER A 24 25.26 4.27 9.18
N PRO A 25 25.90 4.63 8.06
CA PRO A 25 25.57 4.06 6.74
C PRO A 25 25.53 2.54 6.73
N ASP A 26 26.43 1.89 7.46
CA ASP A 26 26.48 0.42 7.59
C ASP A 26 25.24 -0.14 8.31
N ARG A 27 24.68 0.61 9.27
CA ARG A 27 23.47 0.20 10.00
C ARG A 27 22.23 0.35 9.14
N GLU A 28 22.14 1.41 8.35
CA GLU A 28 21.03 1.61 7.40
C GLU A 28 21.04 0.52 6.32
N GLN A 29 22.21 0.24 5.74
CA GLN A 29 22.35 -0.83 4.74
C GLN A 29 21.93 -2.19 5.34
N ARG A 30 22.39 -2.50 6.55
CA ARG A 30 22.04 -3.75 7.22
C ARG A 30 20.56 -3.85 7.54
N TRP A 31 19.97 -2.74 7.93
CA TRP A 31 18.52 -2.65 8.14
C TRP A 31 17.74 -2.94 6.85
N ASP A 32 18.17 -2.39 5.72
CA ASP A 32 17.56 -2.65 4.44
C ASP A 32 17.66 -4.13 4.04
N GLU A 33 18.81 -4.77 4.25
CA GLU A 33 18.97 -6.21 4.04
C GLU A 33 17.98 -7.05 4.87
N ILE A 34 17.78 -6.68 6.15
CA ILE A 34 16.82 -7.34 7.04
C ILE A 34 15.39 -7.20 6.52
N ILE A 35 14.98 -6.00 6.14
CA ILE A 35 13.64 -5.73 5.62
C ILE A 35 13.40 -6.48 4.30
N HIS A 36 14.38 -6.50 3.38
CA HIS A 36 14.27 -7.26 2.13
C HIS A 36 14.12 -8.76 2.39
N ALA A 37 14.95 -9.32 3.27
CA ALA A 37 14.84 -10.73 3.65
C ALA A 37 13.49 -11.05 4.31
N ALA A 38 13.00 -10.16 5.18
CA ALA A 38 11.69 -10.31 5.81
C ALA A 38 10.57 -10.32 4.77
N ALA A 39 10.60 -9.40 3.80
CA ALA A 39 9.62 -9.34 2.72
C ALA A 39 9.58 -10.64 1.91
N SER A 40 10.73 -11.15 1.49
CA SER A 40 10.83 -12.40 0.71
C SER A 40 10.32 -13.59 1.50
N ILE A 41 10.74 -13.73 2.77
CA ILE A 41 10.30 -14.86 3.62
C ILE A 41 8.80 -14.76 3.96
N PHE A 42 8.28 -13.57 4.25
CA PHE A 42 6.84 -13.38 4.45
C PHE A 42 6.03 -13.67 3.17
N TYR A 43 6.58 -13.34 2.01
CA TYR A 43 5.97 -13.66 0.73
C TYR A 43 5.88 -15.17 0.49
N GLU A 44 6.97 -15.90 0.72
CA GLU A 44 7.08 -17.35 0.45
C GLU A 44 6.36 -18.20 1.49
N LYS A 45 6.64 -17.97 2.78
CA LYS A 45 6.15 -18.81 3.88
C LYS A 45 4.89 -18.27 4.55
N GLY A 46 4.58 -16.98 4.36
CA GLY A 46 3.55 -16.26 5.11
C GLY A 46 4.08 -15.67 6.42
N TYR A 47 3.42 -14.62 6.89
CA TYR A 47 3.81 -13.91 8.11
C TYR A 47 3.78 -14.82 9.36
N GLU A 48 2.70 -15.57 9.56
CA GLU A 48 2.53 -16.40 10.77
C GLU A 48 3.60 -17.48 10.90
N ALA A 49 3.93 -18.16 9.81
CA ALA A 49 4.90 -19.26 9.81
C ALA A 49 6.37 -18.79 9.89
N THR A 50 6.62 -17.48 9.82
CA THR A 50 7.97 -16.91 9.86
C THR A 50 8.36 -16.51 11.28
N SER A 51 9.56 -16.83 11.70
CA SER A 51 10.18 -16.36 12.95
C SER A 51 11.25 -15.32 12.69
N LEU A 52 11.58 -14.50 13.73
CA LEU A 52 12.73 -13.59 13.65
C LEU A 52 14.05 -14.34 13.43
N GLN A 53 14.12 -15.61 13.86
CA GLN A 53 15.29 -16.45 13.61
C GLN A 53 15.45 -16.83 12.14
N ASP A 54 14.35 -17.09 11.42
CA ASP A 54 14.41 -17.36 9.98
C ASP A 54 14.99 -16.17 9.24
N ILE A 55 14.54 -14.97 9.61
CA ILE A 55 15.02 -13.71 9.02
C ILE A 55 16.50 -13.47 9.38
N ALA A 56 16.88 -13.62 10.66
CA ALA A 56 18.26 -13.48 11.08
C ALA A 56 19.20 -14.42 10.30
N SER A 57 18.80 -15.69 10.16
CA SER A 57 19.58 -16.70 9.44
C SER A 57 19.73 -16.35 7.95
N ALA A 58 18.68 -15.82 7.32
CA ALA A 58 18.71 -15.44 5.90
C ALA A 58 19.70 -14.29 5.61
N VAL A 59 19.91 -13.39 6.58
CA VAL A 59 20.90 -12.30 6.45
C VAL A 59 22.23 -12.61 7.13
N GLY A 60 22.48 -13.85 7.56
CA GLY A 60 23.72 -14.26 8.21
C GLY A 60 23.95 -13.66 9.60
N LEU A 61 22.88 -13.29 10.31
CA LEU A 61 22.92 -12.81 11.68
C LEU A 61 22.72 -13.95 12.68
N LEU A 62 23.39 -13.87 13.83
CA LEU A 62 23.04 -14.69 14.97
C LEU A 62 21.67 -14.28 15.52
N LYS A 63 20.92 -15.23 16.09
CA LYS A 63 19.58 -15.01 16.67
C LYS A 63 19.52 -13.78 17.59
N GLY A 64 20.53 -13.60 18.45
CA GLY A 64 20.58 -12.47 19.38
C GLY A 64 20.82 -11.12 18.71
N SER A 65 21.48 -11.11 17.55
CA SER A 65 21.88 -9.87 16.86
C SER A 65 20.73 -9.18 16.16
N ILE A 66 19.67 -9.90 15.77
CA ILE A 66 18.51 -9.27 15.13
C ILE A 66 17.78 -8.33 16.09
N TYR A 67 17.76 -8.65 17.38
CA TYR A 67 17.12 -7.81 18.40
C TYR A 67 17.83 -6.46 18.65
N TYR A 68 19.01 -6.27 18.06
CA TYR A 68 19.66 -4.95 18.01
C TYR A 68 18.92 -4.00 17.03
N TYR A 69 18.30 -4.56 16.01
CA TYR A 69 17.62 -3.82 14.96
C TYR A 69 16.12 -3.70 15.21
N ILE A 70 15.48 -4.75 15.74
CA ILE A 70 14.03 -4.84 15.87
C ILE A 70 13.64 -5.61 17.14
N ASP A 71 12.57 -5.20 17.79
CA ASP A 71 12.11 -5.83 19.01
C ASP A 71 11.13 -7.00 18.72
N THR A 72 10.24 -6.84 17.76
CA THR A 72 9.22 -7.84 17.44
C THR A 72 9.11 -8.12 15.93
N LYS A 73 8.49 -9.24 15.59
CA LYS A 73 8.14 -9.56 14.19
C LYS A 73 7.09 -8.59 13.62
N GLU A 74 6.24 -8.06 14.50
CA GLU A 74 5.22 -7.09 14.13
C GLU A 74 5.84 -5.76 13.70
N ASP A 75 6.90 -5.31 14.39
CA ASP A 75 7.62 -4.08 14.00
C ASP A 75 8.23 -4.22 12.60
N LEU A 76 8.72 -5.41 12.23
CA LEU A 76 9.20 -5.69 10.87
C LEU A 76 8.07 -5.61 9.85
N LEU A 77 6.91 -6.17 10.16
CA LEU A 77 5.74 -6.08 9.28
C LEU A 77 5.29 -4.63 9.12
N TYR A 78 5.21 -3.89 10.22
CA TYR A 78 4.85 -2.48 10.21
C TYR A 78 5.82 -1.66 9.34
N GLU A 79 7.12 -1.80 9.54
CA GLU A 79 8.15 -1.11 8.77
C GLU A 79 8.03 -1.45 7.26
N LEU A 80 7.80 -2.72 6.93
CA LEU A 80 7.60 -3.16 5.56
C LEU A 80 6.37 -2.48 4.94
N VAL A 81 5.25 -2.45 5.66
CA VAL A 81 4.00 -1.83 5.19
C VAL A 81 4.17 -0.34 5.01
N ILE A 82 4.82 0.37 5.95
CA ILE A 82 5.08 1.82 5.84
C ILE A 82 6.00 2.12 4.66
N ARG A 83 7.08 1.35 4.47
CA ARG A 83 7.97 1.52 3.31
C ARG A 83 7.23 1.31 1.99
N ALA A 84 6.39 0.28 1.91
CA ALA A 84 5.54 0.07 0.74
C ALA A 84 4.65 1.30 0.47
N GLN A 85 4.05 1.92 1.51
CA GLN A 85 3.25 3.14 1.36
C GLN A 85 4.08 4.34 0.89
N VAL A 86 5.30 4.51 1.38
CA VAL A 86 6.20 5.60 0.92
C VAL A 86 6.49 5.45 -0.56
N VAL A 87 6.87 4.24 -1.00
CA VAL A 87 7.14 3.95 -2.42
C VAL A 87 5.87 4.15 -3.28
N PHE A 88 4.69 3.76 -2.76
CA PHE A 88 3.41 4.03 -3.44
C PHE A 88 3.11 5.53 -3.53
N ARG A 89 3.48 6.32 -2.52
CA ARG A 89 3.28 7.77 -2.54
C ARG A 89 4.02 8.44 -3.70
N ASP A 90 5.17 7.93 -4.10
CA ASP A 90 5.92 8.46 -5.24
C ASP A 90 5.14 8.34 -6.55
N THR A 91 4.19 7.39 -6.65
CA THR A 91 3.30 7.28 -7.82
C THR A 91 2.28 8.44 -7.92
N LEU A 92 2.03 9.14 -6.79
CA LEU A 92 1.10 10.27 -6.71
C LEU A 92 1.73 11.58 -7.17
N VAL A 93 3.07 11.61 -7.36
CA VAL A 93 3.76 12.83 -7.81
C VAL A 93 3.47 13.03 -9.29
N GLU A 94 2.75 14.10 -9.59
CA GLU A 94 2.41 14.50 -10.95
C GLU A 94 3.23 15.72 -11.36
N SER A 95 3.63 15.77 -12.64
CA SER A 95 4.15 17.00 -13.25
C SER A 95 3.02 18.04 -13.37
N ASP A 96 3.39 19.30 -13.51
CA ASP A 96 2.40 20.37 -13.70
C ASP A 96 1.58 20.17 -14.99
N GLU A 97 2.20 19.62 -16.04
CA GLU A 97 1.52 19.25 -17.29
C GLU A 97 0.46 18.18 -17.05
N LEU A 98 0.80 17.12 -16.28
CA LEU A 98 -0.15 16.06 -15.98
C LEU A 98 -1.31 16.56 -15.10
N ARG A 99 -1.04 17.44 -14.13
CA ARG A 99 -2.10 18.05 -13.30
C ARG A 99 -3.07 18.89 -14.12
N SER A 100 -2.58 19.49 -15.22
CA SER A 100 -3.39 20.30 -16.14
C SER A 100 -4.08 19.47 -17.23
N SER A 101 -3.85 18.16 -17.26
CA SER A 101 -4.46 17.23 -18.22
C SER A 101 -5.87 16.84 -17.81
N SER A 102 -6.63 16.24 -18.74
CA SER A 102 -7.96 15.69 -18.44
C SER A 102 -7.89 14.59 -17.36
N ALA A 103 -9.01 14.39 -16.66
CA ALA A 103 -9.11 13.34 -15.65
C ALA A 103 -8.81 11.95 -16.24
N SER A 104 -9.21 11.69 -17.46
CA SER A 104 -8.94 10.43 -18.17
C SER A 104 -7.45 10.20 -18.38
N GLN A 105 -6.69 11.26 -18.76
CA GLN A 105 -5.24 11.16 -18.92
C GLN A 105 -4.52 10.96 -17.59
N ARG A 106 -4.93 11.68 -16.56
CA ARG A 106 -4.40 11.53 -15.20
C ARG A 106 -4.63 10.13 -14.64
N LEU A 107 -5.84 9.59 -14.82
CA LEU A 107 -6.18 8.23 -14.37
C LEU A 107 -5.35 7.17 -15.10
N ARG A 108 -5.19 7.32 -16.44
CA ARG A 108 -4.34 6.41 -17.22
C ARG A 108 -2.89 6.39 -16.74
N GLU A 109 -2.30 7.57 -16.54
CA GLU A 109 -0.92 7.69 -16.06
C GLU A 109 -0.75 7.12 -14.65
N PHE A 110 -1.70 7.37 -13.77
CA PHE A 110 -1.72 6.79 -12.43
C PHE A 110 -1.77 5.25 -12.47
N ILE A 111 -2.65 4.67 -13.27
CA ILE A 111 -2.77 3.20 -13.43
C ILE A 111 -1.46 2.62 -13.97
N LEU A 112 -0.83 3.26 -14.96
CA LEU A 112 0.44 2.81 -15.52
C LEU A 112 1.55 2.81 -14.45
N ARG A 113 1.72 3.92 -13.72
CA ARG A 113 2.73 4.04 -12.64
C ARG A 113 2.48 3.02 -11.53
N PHE A 114 1.24 2.85 -11.12
CA PHE A 114 0.85 1.85 -10.12
C PHE A 114 1.23 0.44 -10.57
N MET A 115 0.96 0.06 -11.81
CA MET A 115 1.30 -1.26 -12.33
C MET A 115 2.81 -1.46 -12.47
N GLN A 116 3.54 -0.44 -12.90
CA GLN A 116 5.01 -0.45 -12.94
C GLN A 116 5.60 -0.68 -11.56
N LEU A 117 5.08 0.01 -10.57
CA LEU A 117 5.49 -0.16 -9.18
C LEU A 117 5.20 -1.57 -8.67
N LYS A 118 3.98 -2.08 -8.90
CA LYS A 118 3.60 -3.45 -8.51
C LYS A 118 4.47 -4.53 -9.14
N GLU A 119 4.95 -4.32 -10.35
CA GLU A 119 5.88 -5.26 -11.00
C GLU A 119 7.27 -5.19 -10.36
N ARG A 120 7.77 -3.98 -10.09
CA ARG A 120 9.07 -3.75 -9.49
C ARG A 120 9.14 -4.21 -8.03
N GLU A 121 8.10 -3.89 -7.25
CA GLU A 121 8.04 -4.13 -5.80
C GLU A 121 7.05 -5.25 -5.44
N ARG A 122 7.03 -6.31 -6.25
CA ARG A 122 5.98 -7.33 -6.21
C ARG A 122 5.84 -8.00 -4.84
N GLU A 123 6.94 -8.48 -4.28
CA GLU A 123 6.92 -9.21 -2.99
C GLU A 123 6.44 -8.31 -1.86
N TRP A 124 7.00 -7.09 -1.79
CA TRP A 124 6.64 -6.08 -0.79
C TRP A 124 5.17 -5.68 -0.87
N GLY A 125 4.70 -5.38 -2.07
CA GLY A 125 3.32 -4.97 -2.30
C GLY A 125 2.32 -6.06 -1.90
N ILE A 126 2.60 -7.31 -2.25
CA ILE A 126 1.73 -8.44 -1.90
C ILE A 126 1.73 -8.69 -0.40
N VAL A 127 2.89 -8.66 0.27
CA VAL A 127 2.97 -8.85 1.72
C VAL A 127 2.25 -7.71 2.44
N ALA A 128 2.52 -6.46 2.06
CA ALA A 128 1.89 -5.29 2.65
C ALA A 128 0.36 -5.32 2.51
N GLU A 129 -0.16 -5.75 1.36
CA GLU A 129 -1.62 -5.83 1.12
C GLU A 129 -2.27 -7.01 1.85
N ARG A 130 -1.60 -8.15 1.94
CA ARG A 130 -2.13 -9.36 2.55
C ARG A 130 -2.11 -9.32 4.07
N GLU A 131 -1.07 -8.73 4.66
CA GLU A 131 -0.79 -8.93 6.08
C GLU A 131 -1.05 -7.67 6.96
N PHE A 132 -1.29 -6.47 6.39
CA PHE A 132 -1.41 -5.23 7.18
C PHE A 132 -2.52 -5.27 8.24
N MET A 133 -3.60 -6.01 8.00
CA MET A 133 -4.70 -6.17 8.96
C MET A 133 -4.31 -6.96 10.21
N ARG A 134 -3.11 -7.56 10.25
CA ARG A 134 -2.58 -8.27 11.41
C ARG A 134 -1.84 -7.36 12.39
N LEU A 135 -1.62 -6.12 11.99
CA LEU A 135 -1.00 -5.11 12.85
C LEU A 135 -1.93 -4.76 14.02
N SER A 136 -1.35 -4.53 15.18
CA SER A 136 -2.06 -4.05 16.36
C SER A 136 -2.69 -2.67 16.10
N GLU A 137 -3.67 -2.30 16.90
CA GLU A 137 -4.49 -1.10 16.72
C GLU A 137 -3.66 0.18 16.51
N GLY A 138 -2.55 0.34 17.25
CA GLY A 138 -1.66 1.49 17.11
C GLY A 138 -1.05 1.61 15.72
N TYR A 139 -0.39 0.54 15.24
CA TYR A 139 0.21 0.48 13.91
C TYR A 139 -0.83 0.50 12.79
N LEU A 140 -1.93 -0.24 12.98
CA LEU A 140 -3.00 -0.31 12.00
C LEU A 140 -3.64 1.06 11.73
N SER A 141 -3.84 1.87 12.78
CA SER A 141 -4.43 3.20 12.63
C SER A 141 -3.57 4.13 11.77
N GLU A 142 -2.24 4.06 11.91
CA GLU A 142 -1.29 4.83 11.11
C GLU A 142 -1.26 4.36 9.66
N VAL A 143 -1.24 3.05 9.43
CA VAL A 143 -1.32 2.46 8.09
C VAL A 143 -2.63 2.85 7.39
N ILE A 144 -3.76 2.82 8.08
CA ILE A 144 -5.05 3.24 7.52
C ILE A 144 -5.05 4.74 7.18
N ALA A 145 -4.40 5.58 8.00
CA ALA A 145 -4.29 7.00 7.70
C ALA A 145 -3.52 7.26 6.39
N GLY A 146 -2.38 6.58 6.18
CA GLY A 146 -1.63 6.66 4.91
C GLY A 146 -2.43 6.16 3.70
N ARG A 147 -3.25 5.12 3.87
CA ARG A 147 -4.13 4.61 2.79
C ARG A 147 -5.24 5.60 2.42
N LYS A 148 -5.74 6.39 3.36
CA LYS A 148 -6.72 7.45 3.08
C LYS A 148 -6.15 8.55 2.18
N GLU A 149 -4.90 8.94 2.38
CA GLU A 149 -4.23 9.92 1.53
C GLU A 149 -4.17 9.44 0.07
N PHE A 150 -3.80 8.17 -0.12
CA PHE A 150 -3.75 7.54 -1.43
C PHE A 150 -5.15 7.46 -2.08
N SER A 151 -6.17 7.08 -1.31
CA SER A 151 -7.54 7.04 -1.79
C SER A 151 -8.04 8.42 -2.19
N ALA A 152 -7.73 9.45 -1.40
CA ALA A 152 -8.14 10.83 -1.68
C ALA A 152 -7.54 11.38 -2.98
N PHE A 153 -6.33 10.94 -3.37
CA PHE A 153 -5.72 11.33 -4.64
C PHE A 153 -6.55 10.82 -5.83
N VAL A 154 -6.89 9.51 -5.84
CA VAL A 154 -7.70 8.93 -6.93
C VAL A 154 -9.12 9.49 -6.92
N GLU A 155 -9.70 9.69 -5.73
CA GLU A 155 -11.00 10.35 -5.57
C GLU A 155 -11.00 11.75 -6.19
N GLY A 156 -9.89 12.50 -6.04
CA GLY A 156 -9.69 13.80 -6.68
C GLY A 156 -9.72 13.73 -8.21
N ILE A 157 -9.09 12.71 -8.81
CA ILE A 157 -9.12 12.50 -10.27
C ILE A 157 -10.53 12.15 -10.74
N VAL A 158 -11.22 11.24 -10.04
CA VAL A 158 -12.61 10.85 -10.40
C VAL A 158 -13.56 12.04 -10.29
N LYS A 159 -13.44 12.82 -9.22
CA LYS A 159 -14.23 14.05 -9.01
C LYS A 159 -13.99 15.08 -10.11
N GLN A 160 -12.73 15.24 -10.53
CA GLN A 160 -12.39 16.12 -11.65
C GLN A 160 -13.12 15.64 -12.94
N GLY A 161 -13.04 14.35 -13.26
CA GLY A 161 -13.68 13.79 -14.45
C GLY A 161 -15.20 13.96 -14.46
N MET A 162 -15.84 13.84 -13.29
CA MET A 162 -17.27 14.15 -13.13
C MET A 162 -17.57 15.62 -13.42
N ALA A 163 -16.70 16.52 -12.96
CA ALA A 163 -16.89 17.96 -13.19
C ALA A 163 -16.61 18.38 -14.64
N GLU A 164 -15.69 17.71 -15.32
CA GLU A 164 -15.35 17.93 -16.75
C GLU A 164 -16.34 17.26 -17.70
N GLY A 165 -17.19 16.33 -17.23
CA GLY A 165 -18.08 15.54 -18.04
C GLY A 165 -17.45 14.30 -18.70
N ASP A 166 -16.19 14.01 -18.38
CA ASP A 166 -15.48 12.78 -18.80
C ASP A 166 -16.08 11.54 -18.12
N PHE A 167 -16.54 11.68 -16.87
CA PHE A 167 -17.14 10.64 -16.06
C PHE A 167 -18.57 10.98 -15.68
N ASP A 168 -19.39 9.97 -15.46
CA ASP A 168 -20.80 10.12 -15.10
C ASP A 168 -20.93 10.77 -13.70
N ALA A 169 -21.52 11.95 -13.65
CA ALA A 169 -21.77 12.68 -12.41
C ALA A 169 -22.81 12.01 -11.48
N GLY A 170 -23.55 11.03 -11.98
CA GLY A 170 -24.51 10.23 -11.20
C GLY A 170 -23.90 9.09 -10.41
N LEU A 171 -22.60 8.77 -10.62
CA LEU A 171 -21.91 7.72 -9.86
C LEU A 171 -21.67 8.15 -8.40
N ASP A 172 -21.79 7.20 -7.48
CA ASP A 172 -21.25 7.39 -6.12
C ASP A 172 -19.72 7.47 -6.18
N LEU A 173 -19.17 8.63 -5.83
CA LEU A 173 -17.74 8.94 -5.91
C LEU A 173 -16.87 7.94 -5.13
N ARG A 174 -17.31 7.54 -3.93
CA ARG A 174 -16.57 6.58 -3.08
C ARG A 174 -16.57 5.19 -3.69
N LEU A 175 -17.71 4.76 -4.18
CA LEU A 175 -17.86 3.45 -4.83
C LEU A 175 -17.05 3.40 -6.13
N ALA A 176 -17.14 4.42 -6.98
CA ALA A 176 -16.37 4.54 -8.22
C ALA A 176 -14.87 4.48 -7.95
N THR A 177 -14.36 5.25 -6.97
CA THR A 177 -12.97 5.22 -6.54
C THR A 177 -12.55 3.83 -6.06
N SER A 178 -13.38 3.18 -5.23
CA SER A 178 -13.12 1.83 -4.73
C SER A 178 -13.04 0.80 -5.88
N MET A 179 -13.93 0.88 -6.87
CA MET A 179 -13.92 0.01 -8.04
C MET A 179 -12.63 0.17 -8.87
N VAL A 180 -12.13 1.41 -9.04
CA VAL A 180 -10.84 1.65 -9.70
C VAL A 180 -9.71 0.94 -8.96
N PHE A 181 -9.67 1.02 -7.63
CA PHE A 181 -8.65 0.33 -6.84
C PHE A 181 -8.76 -1.18 -6.95
N GLU A 182 -9.94 -1.75 -6.84
CA GLU A 182 -10.11 -3.21 -6.94
C GLU A 182 -9.72 -3.72 -8.33
N LEU A 183 -10.07 -2.97 -9.39
CA LEU A 183 -9.60 -3.26 -10.74
C LEU A 183 -8.06 -3.29 -10.80
N MET A 184 -7.40 -2.26 -10.28
CA MET A 184 -5.93 -2.19 -10.27
C MET A 184 -5.28 -3.30 -9.43
N LYS A 185 -5.86 -3.64 -8.28
CA LYS A 185 -5.38 -4.74 -7.43
C LYS A 185 -5.41 -6.07 -8.17
N SER A 186 -6.45 -6.34 -8.97
CA SER A 186 -6.59 -7.60 -9.72
C SER A 186 -5.49 -7.83 -10.76
N SER A 187 -4.71 -6.81 -11.12
CA SER A 187 -3.63 -6.92 -12.13
C SER A 187 -2.57 -7.97 -11.78
N HIS A 188 -2.39 -8.32 -10.50
CA HIS A 188 -1.46 -9.38 -10.07
C HIS A 188 -1.91 -10.79 -10.49
N LEU A 189 -3.20 -10.99 -10.75
CA LEU A 189 -3.76 -12.26 -11.21
C LEU A 189 -3.46 -12.52 -12.69
N TYR A 190 -3.15 -11.44 -13.45
CA TYR A 190 -2.82 -11.56 -14.86
C TYR A 190 -1.36 -11.99 -15.00
N ARG A 191 -1.14 -13.30 -15.12
CA ARG A 191 0.17 -13.86 -15.48
C ARG A 191 0.39 -13.69 -16.96
N ARG A 192 1.46 -12.96 -17.34
CA ARG A 192 1.87 -12.78 -18.72
C ARG A 192 2.65 -14.01 -19.21
N PRO A 193 2.05 -14.95 -19.96
CA PRO A 193 2.81 -15.95 -20.69
C PRO A 193 3.70 -15.26 -21.74
N ARG A 194 4.83 -15.87 -22.11
CA ARG A 194 5.69 -15.33 -23.16
C ARG A 194 4.88 -15.05 -24.44
N GLY A 195 4.98 -13.82 -24.95
CA GLY A 195 4.29 -13.38 -26.17
C GLY A 195 2.96 -12.65 -25.98
N GLN A 196 2.53 -12.39 -24.72
CA GLN A 196 1.37 -11.55 -24.43
C GLN A 196 1.74 -10.09 -24.11
N LEU A 197 0.72 -9.27 -23.87
CA LEU A 197 0.80 -7.82 -23.69
C LEU A 197 2.00 -7.37 -22.84
N SER A 198 2.65 -6.31 -23.25
CA SER A 198 3.60 -5.57 -22.42
C SER A 198 2.91 -4.97 -21.20
N LEU A 199 3.67 -4.51 -20.22
CA LEU A 199 3.09 -3.84 -19.04
C LEU A 199 2.30 -2.60 -19.42
N THR A 200 2.78 -1.85 -20.41
CA THR A 200 2.09 -0.66 -20.93
C THR A 200 0.77 -1.02 -21.59
N GLU A 201 0.74 -2.02 -22.48
CA GLU A 201 -0.50 -2.49 -23.13
C GLU A 201 -1.51 -3.03 -22.12
N LEU A 202 -1.03 -3.70 -21.06
CA LEU A 202 -1.87 -4.14 -19.96
C LEU A 202 -2.46 -2.94 -19.21
N ALA A 203 -1.63 -1.95 -18.84
CA ALA A 203 -2.08 -0.74 -18.17
C ALA A 203 -3.06 0.06 -19.02
N ASP A 204 -2.84 0.15 -20.33
CA ASP A 204 -3.76 0.79 -21.27
C ASP A 204 -5.12 0.06 -21.31
N SER A 205 -5.11 -1.26 -21.29
CA SER A 205 -6.36 -2.05 -21.25
C SER A 205 -7.14 -1.83 -19.96
N TYR A 206 -6.45 -1.79 -18.80
CA TYR A 206 -7.07 -1.50 -17.51
C TYR A 206 -7.58 -0.06 -17.43
N SER A 207 -6.83 0.89 -17.98
CA SER A 207 -7.22 2.30 -18.03
C SER A 207 -8.45 2.49 -18.90
N LEU A 208 -8.47 1.87 -20.08
CA LEU A 208 -9.60 1.92 -20.98
C LEU A 208 -10.88 1.35 -20.33
N PHE A 209 -10.74 0.23 -19.60
CA PHE A 209 -11.85 -0.37 -18.89
C PHE A 209 -12.35 0.54 -17.76
N ALA A 210 -11.45 1.10 -16.95
CA ALA A 210 -11.79 2.01 -15.87
C ALA A 210 -12.49 3.28 -16.40
N ILE A 211 -11.92 3.94 -17.42
CA ILE A 211 -12.45 5.16 -18.01
C ILE A 211 -13.83 4.92 -18.63
N ARG A 212 -14.02 3.82 -19.35
CA ARG A 212 -15.33 3.45 -19.92
C ARG A 212 -16.36 3.10 -18.85
N GLY A 213 -15.94 2.44 -17.78
CA GLY A 213 -16.80 2.11 -16.65
C GLY A 213 -17.22 3.32 -15.81
N LEU A 214 -16.39 4.38 -15.82
CA LEU A 214 -16.70 5.66 -15.19
C LEU A 214 -17.47 6.62 -16.12
N GLY A 215 -17.39 6.40 -17.44
CA GLY A 215 -18.02 7.27 -18.44
C GLY A 215 -19.54 7.17 -18.42
N ASN A 216 -20.17 8.14 -19.08
CA ASN A 216 -21.62 8.13 -19.30
C ASN A 216 -21.99 6.92 -20.17
N ALA A 217 -22.65 5.94 -19.58
CA ALA A 217 -23.21 4.80 -20.30
C ALA A 217 -24.72 5.02 -20.46
N ASP A 218 -25.24 4.68 -21.64
CA ASP A 218 -26.70 4.64 -21.89
C ASP A 218 -27.40 3.51 -21.09
N TRP A 219 -26.62 2.77 -20.26
CA TRP A 219 -27.19 1.72 -19.43
C TRP A 219 -27.81 2.29 -18.15
N THR A 220 -29.11 2.10 -18.04
CA THR A 220 -29.85 2.39 -16.81
C THR A 220 -30.13 1.10 -16.05
N ALA A 221 -29.87 1.09 -14.74
CA ALA A 221 -30.22 -0.06 -13.89
C ALA A 221 -31.74 -0.32 -14.01
N PRO A 222 -32.17 -1.60 -14.09
CA PRO A 222 -33.60 -1.91 -14.03
C PRO A 222 -34.16 -1.35 -12.71
N SER A 223 -35.29 -0.63 -12.82
CA SER A 223 -36.01 -0.12 -11.65
C SER A 223 -36.35 -1.28 -10.72
N SER A 224 -35.89 -1.21 -9.47
CA SER A 224 -36.27 -2.15 -8.41
C SER A 224 -37.78 -2.07 -8.22
N SER A 225 -38.50 -3.13 -8.66
CA SER A 225 -39.92 -3.33 -8.45
C SER A 225 -40.19 -3.73 -7.01
#